data_6b0bf69a417b415a588ea620c3fcecb4
#
_entry.id   6b0bf69a417b415a588ea620c3fcecb4
#
_cell.length_a   1.000
_cell.length_b   1.000
_cell.length_c   1.000
_cell.angle_alpha   90.00
_cell.angle_beta   90.00
_cell.angle_gamma   90.00
#
_symmetry.space_group_name_H-M   'P 1'
#
loop_
_entity.id
_entity.type
_entity.pdbx_description
1 polymer ?
#
loop_
_entity_poly.entity_id
_entity_poly.type
_entity_poly.pdbx_seq_one_letter_code
_entity_poly.pdbx_strand_id
1 'polypeptide(L)'
;MEAGLKQRVNALNAYLRDIYSDKQAIKDGIVPEEYVYTSAGYFPQVNGVTPPGGVFAHIAGEDLVQGQDGQWWVLEDNLRIPSGASYPLFARDIERRITPSLFRNVRVRDNRDYPRLLRQSMDSSPPTA
;
A
#
# COMPACT_ATOMS: atom_id res chain seq x y z
N MET A 1 -8.66 -10.08 -7.11
CA MET A 1 -7.74 -9.58 -6.05
C MET A 1 -6.94 -8.36 -6.53
N GLU A 2 -5.99 -8.45 -7.46
CA GLU A 2 -5.12 -7.31 -7.86
C GLU A 2 -5.87 -6.03 -8.22
N ALA A 3 -6.95 -6.10 -8.99
CA ALA A 3 -7.76 -4.93 -9.34
C ALA A 3 -8.41 -4.27 -8.12
N GLY A 4 -8.90 -5.07 -7.17
CA GLY A 4 -9.47 -4.57 -5.93
C GLY A 4 -8.43 -3.88 -5.03
N LEU A 5 -7.22 -4.45 -4.92
CA LEU A 5 -6.13 -3.82 -4.19
C LEU A 5 -5.70 -2.50 -4.82
N LYS A 6 -5.59 -2.42 -6.15
CA LYS A 6 -5.31 -1.16 -6.85
C LYS A 6 -6.37 -0.10 -6.59
N GLN A 7 -7.65 -0.49 -6.65
CA GLN A 7 -8.76 0.42 -6.33
C GLN A 7 -8.64 0.94 -4.89
N ARG A 8 -8.35 0.05 -3.94
CA ARG A 8 -8.23 0.39 -2.51
C ARG A 8 -7.07 1.36 -2.27
N VAL A 9 -5.89 1.08 -2.77
CA VAL A 9 -4.71 1.98 -2.63
C VAL A 9 -4.98 3.35 -3.24
N ASN A 10 -5.66 3.41 -4.39
CA ASN A 10 -6.04 4.68 -5.01
C ASN A 10 -7.05 5.45 -4.14
N ALA A 11 -8.03 4.78 -3.55
CA ALA A 11 -8.99 5.39 -2.64
C ALA A 11 -8.31 5.93 -1.37
N LEU A 12 -7.39 5.16 -0.79
CA LEU A 12 -6.62 5.58 0.38
C LEU A 12 -5.72 6.80 0.08
N ASN A 13 -5.07 6.84 -1.07
CA ASN A 13 -4.31 8.03 -1.51
C ASN A 13 -5.22 9.24 -1.77
N ALA A 14 -6.43 9.04 -2.31
CA ALA A 14 -7.41 10.10 -2.49
C ALA A 14 -7.86 10.66 -1.14
N TYR A 15 -8.10 9.80 -0.15
CA TYR A 15 -8.43 10.19 1.22
C TYR A 15 -7.29 10.99 1.87
N LEU A 16 -6.05 10.53 1.78
CA LEU A 16 -4.90 11.28 2.31
C LEU A 16 -4.76 12.66 1.66
N ARG A 17 -4.98 12.74 0.36
CA ARG A 17 -4.98 14.02 -0.37
C ARG A 17 -6.06 14.96 0.18
N ASP A 18 -7.26 14.47 0.40
CA ASP A 18 -8.35 15.27 0.97
C ASP A 18 -8.01 15.76 2.37
N ILE A 19 -7.54 14.88 3.24
CA ILE A 19 -7.20 15.22 4.64
C ILE A 19 -6.10 16.28 4.73
N TYR A 20 -5.13 16.28 3.81
CA TYR A 20 -4.04 17.27 3.79
C TYR A 20 -4.31 18.49 2.90
N SER A 21 -5.51 18.58 2.26
CA SER A 21 -5.94 19.74 1.47
C SER A 21 -7.29 20.29 1.95
N ASP A 22 -8.34 19.96 1.22
CA ASP A 22 -9.68 20.56 1.40
C ASP A 22 -10.44 20.03 2.61
N LYS A 23 -10.08 18.83 3.10
CA LYS A 23 -10.70 18.16 4.26
C LYS A 23 -12.21 17.97 4.09
N GLN A 24 -12.60 17.60 2.88
CA GLN A 24 -14.03 17.48 2.55
C GLN A 24 -14.68 16.34 3.34
N ALA A 25 -13.96 15.22 3.56
CA ALA A 25 -14.45 14.10 4.36
C ALA A 25 -14.78 14.51 5.81
N ILE A 26 -14.03 15.45 6.38
CA ILE A 26 -14.32 16.02 7.72
C ILE A 26 -15.51 16.97 7.63
N LYS A 27 -15.53 17.90 6.67
CA LYS A 27 -16.60 18.88 6.49
C LYS A 27 -17.96 18.23 6.27
N ASP A 28 -17.99 17.11 5.54
CA ASP A 28 -19.19 16.35 5.26
C ASP A 28 -19.60 15.41 6.42
N GLY A 29 -18.82 15.39 7.51
CA GLY A 29 -19.10 14.54 8.67
C GLY A 29 -18.91 13.04 8.42
N ILE A 30 -18.21 12.66 7.32
CA ILE A 30 -17.91 11.26 7.01
C ILE A 30 -16.88 10.71 8.00
N VAL A 31 -15.88 11.55 8.35
CA VAL A 31 -14.85 11.22 9.34
C VAL A 31 -14.89 12.28 10.44
N PRO A 32 -15.06 11.89 11.70
CA PRO A 32 -14.96 12.82 12.83
C PRO A 32 -13.56 13.43 12.89
N GLU A 33 -13.48 14.76 13.01
CA GLU A 33 -12.20 15.49 13.00
C GLU A 33 -11.25 15.03 14.11
N GLU A 34 -11.79 14.64 15.25
CA GLU A 34 -11.02 14.15 16.39
C GLU A 34 -10.17 12.94 16.04
N TYR A 35 -10.69 11.99 15.22
CA TYR A 35 -9.93 10.81 14.80
C TYR A 35 -8.75 11.16 13.90
N VAL A 36 -8.86 12.24 13.14
CA VAL A 36 -7.76 12.72 12.31
C VAL A 36 -6.73 13.43 13.16
N TYR A 37 -7.15 14.45 13.92
CA TYR A 37 -6.19 15.33 14.61
C TYR A 37 -5.55 14.75 15.86
N THR A 38 -6.17 13.75 16.49
CA THR A 38 -5.56 13.01 17.61
C THR A 38 -4.72 11.83 17.16
N SER A 39 -4.77 11.48 15.87
CA SER A 39 -3.96 10.39 15.33
C SER A 39 -2.46 10.72 15.38
N ALA A 40 -1.67 9.81 15.94
CA ALA A 40 -0.21 9.91 15.91
C ALA A 40 0.37 9.85 14.47
N GLY A 41 -0.43 9.43 13.49
CA GLY A 41 -0.08 9.41 12.08
C GLY A 41 -0.38 10.69 11.33
N TYR A 42 -1.06 11.66 11.94
CA TYR A 42 -1.35 12.94 11.32
C TYR A 42 -0.20 13.94 11.55
N PHE A 43 0.32 14.50 10.47
CA PHE A 43 1.40 15.48 10.49
C PHE A 43 0.91 16.83 9.98
N PRO A 44 0.60 17.81 10.86
CA PRO A 44 0.10 19.14 10.45
C PRO A 44 1.00 19.87 9.45
N GLN A 45 2.31 19.58 9.48
CA GLN A 45 3.31 20.16 8.57
C GLN A 45 3.08 19.78 7.10
N VAL A 46 2.33 18.72 6.84
CA VAL A 46 1.99 18.23 5.49
C VAL A 46 0.76 18.93 4.92
N ASN A 47 0.03 19.72 5.72
CA ASN A 47 -1.13 20.45 5.21
C ASN A 47 -0.74 21.38 4.05
N GLY A 48 -1.47 21.25 2.94
CA GLY A 48 -1.23 22.03 1.72
C GLY A 48 -0.05 21.55 0.88
N VAL A 49 0.68 20.52 1.32
CA VAL A 49 1.76 19.93 0.52
C VAL A 49 1.17 18.96 -0.49
N THR A 50 1.53 19.12 -1.75
CA THR A 50 1.21 18.15 -2.81
C THR A 50 2.47 17.36 -3.14
N PRO A 51 2.54 16.07 -2.78
CA PRO A 51 3.67 15.23 -3.14
C PRO A 51 3.81 15.06 -4.65
N PRO A 52 5.01 14.74 -5.17
CA PRO A 52 5.19 14.42 -6.57
C PRO A 52 4.21 13.34 -7.04
N GLY A 53 3.56 13.56 -8.18
CA GLY A 53 2.51 12.67 -8.70
C GLY A 53 1.22 12.61 -7.86
N GLY A 54 1.10 13.41 -6.78
CA GLY A 54 -0.06 13.39 -5.88
C GLY A 54 -0.19 12.10 -5.06
N VAL A 55 0.90 11.36 -4.90
CA VAL A 55 0.94 10.08 -4.17
C VAL A 55 1.51 10.30 -2.78
N PHE A 56 0.69 10.06 -1.75
CA PHE A 56 1.08 10.16 -0.34
C PHE A 56 1.66 8.85 0.20
N ALA A 57 1.06 7.72 -0.19
CA ALA A 57 1.52 6.38 0.20
C ALA A 57 2.07 5.65 -1.04
N HIS A 58 3.38 5.57 -1.17
CA HIS A 58 4.06 4.89 -2.28
C HIS A 58 4.14 3.37 -2.10
N ILE A 59 4.07 2.91 -0.87
CA ILE A 59 4.10 1.50 -0.50
C ILE A 59 2.91 1.27 0.42
N ALA A 60 2.10 0.28 0.10
CA ALA A 60 0.97 -0.14 0.90
C ALA A 60 1.11 -1.64 1.20
N GLY A 61 0.77 -2.03 2.42
CA GLY A 61 0.72 -3.42 2.84
C GLY A 61 -0.67 -3.73 3.36
N GLU A 62 -1.46 -4.45 2.56
CA GLU A 62 -2.79 -4.87 2.95
C GLU A 62 -2.74 -6.29 3.52
N ASP A 63 -3.26 -6.47 4.73
CA ASP A 63 -3.44 -7.78 5.33
C ASP A 63 -4.72 -8.41 4.83
N LEU A 64 -4.60 -9.59 4.24
CA LEU A 64 -5.70 -10.27 3.57
C LEU A 64 -6.04 -11.59 4.25
N VAL A 65 -7.32 -11.90 4.32
CA VAL A 65 -7.82 -13.21 4.73
C VAL A 65 -8.82 -13.74 3.71
N GLN A 66 -8.77 -15.04 3.46
CA GLN A 66 -9.78 -15.71 2.66
C GLN A 66 -10.86 -16.30 3.57
N GLY A 67 -12.10 -15.88 3.37
CA GLY A 67 -13.25 -16.42 4.08
C GLY A 67 -13.60 -17.85 3.64
N GLN A 68 -14.48 -18.51 4.38
CA GLN A 68 -14.96 -19.86 4.06
C GLN A 68 -15.73 -19.92 2.73
N ASP A 69 -16.28 -18.79 2.31
CA ASP A 69 -16.96 -18.59 1.02
C ASP A 69 -15.99 -18.39 -0.14
N GLY A 70 -14.68 -18.43 0.12
CA GLY A 70 -13.62 -18.19 -0.87
C GLY A 70 -13.40 -16.71 -1.22
N GLN A 71 -14.17 -15.79 -0.62
CA GLN A 71 -13.96 -14.35 -0.82
C GLN A 71 -12.75 -13.85 -0.05
N TRP A 72 -12.08 -12.83 -0.62
CA TRP A 72 -10.95 -12.17 0.02
C TRP A 72 -11.40 -10.90 0.73
N TRP A 73 -10.97 -10.76 1.98
CA TRP A 73 -11.25 -9.62 2.83
C TRP A 73 -9.97 -8.93 3.23
N VAL A 74 -9.99 -7.60 3.27
CA VAL A 74 -8.89 -6.81 3.83
C VAL A 74 -9.15 -6.67 5.32
N LEU A 75 -8.18 -7.03 6.14
CA LEU A 75 -8.23 -6.86 7.60
C LEU A 75 -7.72 -5.48 8.00
N GLU A 76 -6.58 -5.06 7.44
CA GLU A 76 -6.02 -3.73 7.67
C GLU A 76 -5.19 -3.23 6.49
N ASP A 77 -4.93 -1.93 6.49
CA ASP A 77 -4.08 -1.25 5.53
C ASP A 77 -2.87 -0.62 6.24
N ASN A 78 -1.68 -1.11 5.95
CA ASN A 78 -0.44 -0.53 6.44
C ASN A 78 0.11 0.46 5.42
N LEU A 79 -0.13 1.77 5.63
CA LEU A 79 0.31 2.82 4.70
C LEU A 79 1.53 3.60 5.20
N ARG A 80 1.85 3.50 6.48
CA ARG A 80 2.91 4.31 7.08
C ARG A 80 4.27 3.64 6.96
N ILE A 81 4.39 2.41 7.43
CA ILE A 81 5.66 1.67 7.48
C ILE A 81 5.39 0.19 7.12
N PRO A 82 4.86 -0.11 5.92
CA PRO A 82 4.71 -1.49 5.50
C PRO A 82 6.08 -2.15 5.40
N SER A 83 6.19 -3.38 5.86
CA SER A 83 7.44 -4.12 5.91
C SER A 83 7.25 -5.57 5.48
N GLY A 84 8.33 -6.32 5.43
CA GLY A 84 8.27 -7.76 5.24
C GLY A 84 8.33 -8.24 3.79
N ALA A 85 8.36 -7.38 2.78
CA ALA A 85 8.40 -7.77 1.37
C ALA A 85 9.61 -8.66 1.02
N SER A 86 10.72 -8.57 1.78
CA SER A 86 11.89 -9.43 1.60
C SER A 86 11.62 -10.90 1.92
N TYR A 87 10.72 -11.19 2.87
CA TYR A 87 10.40 -12.57 3.24
C TYR A 87 9.81 -13.39 2.09
N PRO A 88 8.74 -12.94 1.38
CA PRO A 88 8.23 -13.69 0.25
C PRO A 88 9.19 -13.75 -0.95
N LEU A 89 10.07 -12.76 -1.13
CA LEU A 89 11.12 -12.80 -2.15
C LEU A 89 12.10 -13.95 -1.85
N PHE A 90 12.62 -13.97 -0.62
CA PHE A 90 13.58 -14.99 -0.18
C PHE A 90 12.93 -16.39 -0.11
N ALA A 91 11.74 -16.50 0.47
CA ALA A 91 11.00 -17.75 0.53
C ALA A 91 10.77 -18.34 -0.87
N ARG A 92 10.40 -17.50 -1.86
CA ARG A 92 10.20 -17.94 -3.24
C ARG A 92 11.46 -18.50 -3.87
N ASP A 93 12.63 -17.92 -3.60
CA ASP A 93 13.90 -18.45 -4.12
C ASP A 93 14.25 -19.79 -3.48
N ILE A 94 14.00 -19.97 -2.19
CA ILE A 94 14.18 -21.23 -1.48
C ILE A 94 13.22 -22.29 -2.03
N GLU A 95 11.93 -21.98 -2.12
CA GLU A 95 10.92 -22.91 -2.61
C GLU A 95 11.22 -23.41 -4.03
N ARG A 96 11.69 -22.54 -4.91
CA ARG A 96 12.10 -22.93 -6.27
C ARG A 96 13.23 -23.95 -6.28
N ARG A 97 14.13 -23.90 -5.28
CA ARG A 97 15.25 -24.83 -5.14
C ARG A 97 14.83 -26.15 -4.51
N ILE A 98 13.96 -26.10 -3.51
CA ILE A 98 13.54 -27.28 -2.73
C ILE A 98 12.45 -28.06 -3.45
N THR A 99 11.49 -27.37 -4.07
CA THR A 99 10.30 -27.96 -4.69
C THR A 99 10.14 -27.53 -6.15
N PRO A 100 11.13 -27.74 -7.03
CA PRO A 100 11.06 -27.29 -8.42
C PRO A 100 9.90 -27.89 -9.22
N SER A 101 9.40 -29.06 -8.82
CA SER A 101 8.26 -29.71 -9.47
C SER A 101 6.97 -28.93 -9.34
N LEU A 102 6.73 -28.25 -8.23
CA LEU A 102 5.55 -27.41 -8.05
C LEU A 102 5.53 -26.26 -9.06
N PHE A 103 6.67 -25.61 -9.28
CA PHE A 103 6.79 -24.48 -10.20
C PHE A 103 6.72 -24.89 -11.68
N ARG A 104 6.94 -26.17 -12.02
CA ARG A 104 6.73 -26.66 -13.38
C ARG A 104 5.26 -26.84 -13.72
N ASN A 105 4.46 -27.21 -12.73
CA ASN A 105 3.06 -27.57 -12.91
C ASN A 105 2.09 -26.40 -12.67
N VAL A 106 2.55 -25.33 -11.99
CA VAL A 106 1.74 -24.17 -11.66
C VAL A 106 2.41 -22.91 -12.18
N ARG A 107 1.67 -22.13 -12.97
CA ARG A 107 2.18 -20.83 -13.43
C ARG A 107 2.13 -19.82 -12.29
N VAL A 108 3.26 -19.59 -11.65
CA VAL A 108 3.42 -18.59 -10.59
C VAL A 108 4.10 -17.34 -11.15
N ARG A 109 3.47 -16.18 -10.96
CA ARG A 109 4.05 -14.90 -11.38
C ARG A 109 5.35 -14.63 -10.63
N ASP A 110 6.34 -14.08 -11.33
CA ASP A 110 7.61 -13.68 -10.72
C ASP A 110 7.41 -12.45 -9.81
N ASN A 111 8.13 -12.44 -8.70
CA ASN A 111 8.15 -11.33 -7.74
C ASN A 111 9.53 -10.66 -7.64
N ARG A 112 10.51 -11.07 -8.43
CA ARG A 112 11.90 -10.53 -8.40
C ARG A 112 12.00 -9.10 -8.90
N ASP A 113 10.96 -8.59 -9.59
CA ASP A 113 10.90 -7.20 -10.02
C ASP A 113 10.62 -6.21 -8.88
N TYR A 114 10.19 -6.68 -7.71
CA TYR A 114 9.78 -5.81 -6.61
C TYR A 114 10.87 -4.79 -6.19
N PRO A 115 12.15 -5.15 -5.98
CA PRO A 115 13.18 -4.18 -5.60
C PRO A 115 13.41 -3.10 -6.67
N ARG A 116 13.34 -3.48 -7.95
CA ARG A 116 13.47 -2.54 -9.06
C ARG A 116 12.29 -1.57 -9.10
N LEU A 117 11.07 -2.07 -8.94
CA LEU A 117 9.85 -1.25 -8.90
C LEU A 117 9.83 -0.31 -7.70
N LEU A 118 10.27 -0.79 -6.54
CA LEU A 118 10.43 0.03 -5.34
C LEU A 118 11.40 1.19 -5.59
N ARG A 119 12.57 0.91 -6.16
CA ARG A 119 13.54 1.93 -6.52
C ARG A 119 12.95 2.94 -7.50
N GLN A 120 12.25 2.50 -8.55
CA GLN A 120 11.60 3.39 -9.51
C GLN A 120 10.56 4.30 -8.84
N SER A 121 9.79 3.77 -7.89
CA SER A 121 8.83 4.57 -7.12
C SER A 121 9.53 5.66 -6.31
N MET A 122 10.67 5.35 -5.69
CA MET A 122 11.46 6.32 -4.94
C MET A 122 12.12 7.37 -5.86
N ASP A 123 12.66 6.95 -7.00
CA ASP A 123 13.30 7.85 -7.97
C ASP A 123 12.28 8.81 -8.62
N SER A 124 11.00 8.41 -8.72
CA SER A 124 9.91 9.27 -9.24
C SER A 124 9.45 10.34 -8.25
N SER A 125 9.92 10.28 -7.02
CA SER A 125 9.60 11.21 -5.93
C SER A 125 10.89 11.85 -5.38
N PRO A 126 11.64 12.61 -6.21
CA PRO A 126 12.88 13.22 -5.75
C PRO A 126 12.57 14.20 -4.59
N PRO A 127 13.46 14.32 -3.61
CA PRO A 127 13.33 15.33 -2.57
C PRO A 127 13.27 16.70 -3.25
N THR A 128 12.27 17.49 -2.90
CA THR A 128 12.25 18.92 -3.23
C THR A 128 13.37 19.58 -2.46
N ALA A 129 14.29 20.21 -3.20
CA ALA A 129 15.38 20.98 -2.63
C ALA A 129 14.86 22.21 -1.86
#